data_8100b4fe7a20927de01ce6860220b016
#
_entry.id   8100b4fe7a20927de01ce6860220b016
#
_cell.length_a   1.000
_cell.length_b   1.000
_cell.length_c   1.000
_cell.angle_alpha   90.00
_cell.angle_beta   90.00
_cell.angle_gamma   90.00
#
_symmetry.space_group_name_H-M   'P 1'
#
loop_
_entity.id
_entity.type
_entity.pdbx_description
1 polymer ?
#
loop_
_entity_poly.entity_id
_entity_poly.type
_entity_poly.pdbx_seq_one_letter_code
_entity_poly.pdbx_strand_id
1 'polypeptide(L)'
;MTVGIGGWGSRRKPMSLVRALARSGVGDLTIVSYGGPDVGLLCATGQVRRVVSAFVSLDSIPLEPHYRAARQAGRVEEEPWDEGLFLLGLQAAAWRLPFLPSRVGLGSDLLRLNPRLSTVRSPFADGEELVAAPALELDVALCHLNVGDAGGNAAFLGPDLYFDDLYLRAARRRFVSLERVVATGELLEAAGTEQRLRINRTMVDGVVERAGAAHFTSCVPEYGRDELFQQRYAAAARTPEDWASFRAAFVDVSEDEYQARRGSPS
;
A
#
# COMPACT_ATOMS: atom_id res chain seq x y z
N MET A 1 -9.89 7.24 -10.25
CA MET A 1 -8.40 7.23 -10.26
C MET A 1 -7.91 6.01 -9.52
N THR A 2 -6.87 5.31 -10.04
CA THR A 2 -6.30 4.10 -9.42
C THR A 2 -5.03 4.47 -8.65
N VAL A 3 -5.04 4.21 -7.35
CA VAL A 3 -3.93 4.54 -6.44
C VAL A 3 -3.33 3.25 -5.87
N GLY A 4 -2.07 3.01 -6.17
CA GLY A 4 -1.27 1.94 -5.57
C GLY A 4 -0.66 2.41 -4.26
N ILE A 5 -0.76 1.61 -3.20
CA ILE A 5 -0.22 1.94 -1.89
C ILE A 5 0.73 0.83 -1.46
N GLY A 6 2.02 1.16 -1.37
CA GLY A 6 3.09 0.24 -0.97
C GLY A 6 2.99 -0.21 0.48
N GLY A 7 3.98 -0.98 0.92
CA GLY A 7 3.96 -1.66 2.21
C GLY A 7 3.05 -2.89 2.20
N TRP A 8 2.98 -3.60 3.34
CA TRP A 8 2.30 -4.89 3.47
C TRP A 8 1.52 -4.97 4.79
N GLY A 9 0.20 -5.11 4.74
CA GLY A 9 -0.62 -5.17 5.94
C GLY A 9 -0.38 -3.97 6.86
N SER A 10 0.08 -4.20 8.08
CA SER A 10 0.46 -3.15 9.03
C SER A 10 1.98 -2.93 9.10
N ARG A 11 2.67 -2.96 7.94
CA ARG A 11 4.12 -2.80 7.82
C ARG A 11 4.46 -1.79 6.75
N ARG A 12 5.20 -0.76 7.13
CA ARG A 12 5.77 0.31 6.32
C ARG A 12 4.78 0.92 5.29
N LYS A 13 3.52 1.10 5.73
CA LYS A 13 2.52 1.83 4.94
C LYS A 13 2.86 3.33 4.91
N PRO A 14 2.67 4.03 3.78
CA PRO A 14 2.91 5.47 3.67
C PRO A 14 1.80 6.28 4.34
N MET A 15 1.59 6.07 5.68
CA MET A 15 0.40 6.57 6.37
C MET A 15 0.28 8.09 6.40
N SER A 16 1.38 8.84 6.36
CA SER A 16 1.33 10.30 6.22
C SER A 16 0.73 10.73 4.89
N LEU A 17 1.12 10.06 3.78
CA LEU A 17 0.55 10.29 2.45
C LEU A 17 -0.91 9.83 2.38
N VAL A 18 -1.25 8.73 3.04
CA VAL A 18 -2.63 8.23 3.16
C VAL A 18 -3.51 9.23 3.91
N ARG A 19 -3.04 9.79 5.04
CA ARG A 19 -3.77 10.85 5.76
C ARG A 19 -3.90 12.13 4.93
N ALA A 20 -2.86 12.50 4.18
CA ALA A 20 -2.94 13.64 3.26
C ALA A 20 -3.99 13.40 2.15
N LEU A 21 -4.04 12.19 1.58
CA LEU A 21 -5.07 11.80 0.61
C LEU A 21 -6.46 11.83 1.25
N ALA A 22 -6.60 11.35 2.49
CA ALA A 22 -7.86 11.40 3.23
C ALA A 22 -8.40 12.84 3.41
N ARG A 23 -7.51 13.81 3.62
CA ARG A 23 -7.86 15.24 3.73
C ARG A 23 -8.09 15.95 2.41
N SER A 24 -7.63 15.39 1.29
CA SER A 24 -7.66 16.07 -0.02
C SER A 24 -9.07 16.22 -0.61
N GLY A 25 -10.06 15.49 -0.12
CA GLY A 25 -11.40 15.44 -0.68
C GLY A 25 -11.52 14.71 -2.03
N VAL A 26 -10.43 14.14 -2.54
CA VAL A 26 -10.45 13.31 -3.76
C VAL A 26 -11.20 12.02 -3.47
N GLY A 27 -12.22 11.71 -4.27
CA GLY A 27 -13.06 10.52 -4.11
C GLY A 27 -13.06 9.63 -5.35
N ASP A 28 -13.96 8.65 -5.36
CA ASP A 28 -14.12 7.65 -6.43
C ASP A 28 -12.80 6.91 -6.72
N LEU A 29 -12.08 6.55 -5.67
CA LEU A 29 -10.77 5.92 -5.77
C LEU A 29 -10.90 4.41 -5.97
N THR A 30 -10.02 3.86 -6.82
CA THR A 30 -9.68 2.44 -6.82
C THR A 30 -8.35 2.29 -6.09
N ILE A 31 -8.34 1.58 -4.96
CA ILE A 31 -7.13 1.33 -4.17
C ILE A 31 -6.57 -0.04 -4.51
N VAL A 32 -5.31 -0.09 -4.87
CA VAL A 32 -4.54 -1.31 -5.17
C VAL A 32 -3.49 -1.48 -4.08
N SER A 33 -3.66 -2.48 -3.21
CA SER A 33 -2.80 -2.60 -2.02
C SER A 33 -2.77 -4.04 -1.48
N TYR A 34 -1.62 -4.48 -0.97
CA TYR A 34 -1.57 -5.49 0.09
C TYR A 34 -2.06 -4.81 1.38
N GLY A 35 -3.37 -4.78 1.54
CA GLY A 35 -4.07 -3.83 2.37
C GLY A 35 -3.86 -3.96 3.87
N GLY A 36 -3.85 -2.81 4.50
CA GLY A 36 -3.81 -2.61 5.94
C GLY A 36 -4.65 -1.39 6.33
N PRO A 37 -4.16 -0.58 7.29
CA PRO A 37 -4.88 0.60 7.75
C PRO A 37 -5.02 1.69 6.68
N ASP A 38 -4.22 1.66 5.63
CA ASP A 38 -4.34 2.50 4.43
C ASP A 38 -5.72 2.33 3.76
N VAL A 39 -6.09 1.07 3.49
CA VAL A 39 -7.38 0.73 2.88
C VAL A 39 -8.53 1.10 3.83
N GLY A 40 -8.44 0.68 5.09
CA GLY A 40 -9.51 0.93 6.06
C GLY A 40 -9.76 2.41 6.31
N LEU A 41 -8.71 3.22 6.48
CA LEU A 41 -8.83 4.65 6.71
C LEU A 41 -9.51 5.36 5.53
N LEU A 42 -9.11 5.05 4.29
CA LEU A 42 -9.71 5.63 3.10
C LEU A 42 -11.14 5.15 2.86
N CYS A 43 -11.49 3.91 3.23
CA CYS A 43 -12.87 3.43 3.22
C CYS A 43 -13.72 4.16 4.27
N ALA A 44 -13.19 4.39 5.47
CA ALA A 44 -13.90 5.09 6.53
C ALA A 44 -14.17 6.57 6.20
N THR A 45 -13.29 7.21 5.41
CA THR A 45 -13.51 8.59 4.92
C THR A 45 -14.46 8.67 3.73
N GLY A 46 -14.88 7.52 3.16
CA GLY A 46 -15.84 7.46 2.05
C GLY A 46 -15.27 7.79 0.68
N GLN A 47 -13.94 7.75 0.52
CA GLN A 47 -13.26 8.11 -0.73
C GLN A 47 -13.09 6.95 -1.71
N VAL A 48 -13.28 5.70 -1.24
CA VAL A 48 -13.00 4.50 -2.01
C VAL A 48 -14.27 3.96 -2.66
N ARG A 49 -14.23 3.78 -3.97
CA ARG A 49 -15.22 3.05 -4.73
C ARG A 49 -14.89 1.56 -4.82
N ARG A 50 -13.62 1.24 -5.09
CA ARG A 50 -13.16 -0.15 -5.32
C ARG A 50 -11.86 -0.44 -4.59
N VAL A 51 -11.76 -1.64 -4.03
CA VAL A 51 -10.55 -2.19 -3.45
C VAL A 51 -10.09 -3.40 -4.26
N VAL A 52 -8.87 -3.33 -4.79
CA VAL A 52 -8.14 -4.42 -5.46
C VAL A 52 -7.10 -4.92 -4.48
N SER A 53 -7.30 -6.10 -3.93
CA SER A 53 -6.42 -6.63 -2.88
C SER A 53 -6.42 -8.15 -2.82
N ALA A 54 -5.33 -8.71 -2.35
CA ALA A 54 -5.25 -10.13 -1.99
C ALA A 54 -5.75 -10.35 -0.54
N PHE A 55 -5.53 -9.37 0.32
CA PHE A 55 -6.03 -9.32 1.69
C PHE A 55 -6.07 -7.88 2.21
N VAL A 56 -6.81 -7.66 3.31
CA VAL A 56 -6.77 -6.41 4.09
C VAL A 56 -6.72 -6.79 5.58
N SER A 57 -5.58 -6.53 6.23
CA SER A 57 -5.28 -6.99 7.59
C SER A 57 -4.46 -5.96 8.37
N LEU A 58 -4.64 -5.92 9.66
CA LEU A 58 -3.78 -5.16 10.58
C LEU A 58 -2.69 -6.05 11.21
N ASP A 59 -2.42 -7.21 10.66
CA ASP A 59 -1.53 -8.26 11.16
C ASP A 59 -1.99 -8.85 12.52
N SER A 60 -1.87 -8.10 13.62
CA SER A 60 -2.33 -8.55 14.96
C SER A 60 -3.85 -8.56 15.10
N ILE A 61 -4.57 -7.82 14.25
CA ILE A 61 -6.02 -7.86 14.12
C ILE A 61 -6.33 -8.39 12.71
N PRO A 62 -6.80 -9.65 12.55
CA PRO A 62 -6.86 -10.34 11.27
C PRO A 62 -7.71 -9.68 10.19
N LEU A 63 -8.79 -9.01 10.59
CA LEU A 63 -9.68 -8.33 9.69
C LEU A 63 -9.67 -6.83 9.98
N GLU A 64 -9.29 -6.04 9.01
CA GLU A 64 -9.32 -4.59 9.12
C GLU A 64 -10.79 -4.12 9.29
N PRO A 65 -11.16 -3.48 10.44
CA PRO A 65 -12.57 -3.33 10.80
C PRO A 65 -13.30 -2.26 9.98
N HIS A 66 -12.65 -1.18 9.57
CA HIS A 66 -13.27 -0.11 8.77
C HIS A 66 -13.55 -0.58 7.33
N TYR A 67 -12.60 -1.30 6.70
CA TYR A 67 -12.81 -1.92 5.41
C TYR A 67 -13.92 -2.96 5.47
N ARG A 68 -13.89 -3.83 6.50
CA ARG A 68 -14.93 -4.83 6.71
C ARG A 68 -16.32 -4.19 6.82
N ALA A 69 -16.46 -3.13 7.62
CA ALA A 69 -17.72 -2.41 7.76
C ALA A 69 -18.18 -1.75 6.44
N ALA A 70 -17.26 -1.17 5.68
CA ALA A 70 -17.57 -0.58 4.38
C ALA A 70 -18.05 -1.63 3.36
N ARG A 71 -17.36 -2.79 3.32
CA ARG A 71 -17.70 -3.92 2.45
C ARG A 71 -19.06 -4.52 2.81
N GLN A 72 -19.32 -4.80 4.09
CA GLN A 72 -20.58 -5.36 4.55
C GLN A 72 -21.78 -4.43 4.30
N ALA A 73 -21.55 -3.12 4.33
CA ALA A 73 -22.54 -2.11 4.01
C ALA A 73 -22.70 -1.85 2.49
N GLY A 74 -21.97 -2.56 1.63
CA GLY A 74 -22.02 -2.38 0.17
C GLY A 74 -21.50 -1.03 -0.32
N ARG A 75 -20.70 -0.33 0.49
CA ARG A 75 -20.15 0.99 0.14
C ARG A 75 -18.90 0.93 -0.72
N VAL A 76 -18.25 -0.21 -0.79
CA VAL A 76 -17.07 -0.45 -1.62
C VAL A 76 -17.22 -1.73 -2.43
N GLU A 77 -16.77 -1.71 -3.66
CA GLU A 77 -16.62 -2.90 -4.50
C GLU A 77 -15.33 -3.62 -4.12
N GLU A 78 -15.39 -4.92 -3.91
CA GLU A 78 -14.20 -5.74 -3.75
C GLU A 78 -13.84 -6.38 -5.08
N GLU A 79 -12.59 -6.28 -5.48
CA GLU A 79 -11.99 -7.04 -6.59
C GLU A 79 -10.93 -7.98 -5.97
N PRO A 80 -11.30 -9.22 -5.66
CA PRO A 80 -10.41 -10.14 -4.93
C PRO A 80 -9.32 -10.68 -5.86
N TRP A 81 -8.10 -10.74 -5.32
CA TRP A 81 -6.94 -11.33 -5.96
C TRP A 81 -6.32 -12.38 -5.04
N ASP A 82 -5.54 -13.30 -5.61
CA ASP A 82 -4.55 -14.07 -4.89
C ASP A 82 -3.24 -13.28 -4.80
N GLU A 83 -2.44 -13.48 -3.75
CA GLU A 83 -1.20 -12.73 -3.54
C GLU A 83 -0.21 -12.89 -4.71
N GLY A 84 -0.08 -14.12 -5.25
CA GLY A 84 0.80 -14.39 -6.37
C GLY A 84 0.32 -13.74 -7.66
N LEU A 85 -0.99 -13.81 -7.97
CA LEU A 85 -1.56 -13.14 -9.14
C LEU A 85 -1.50 -11.62 -9.02
N PHE A 86 -1.73 -11.07 -7.82
CA PHE A 86 -1.59 -9.64 -7.57
C PHE A 86 -0.16 -9.15 -7.82
N LEU A 87 0.84 -9.90 -7.33
CA LEU A 87 2.25 -9.63 -7.62
C LEU A 87 2.53 -9.65 -9.12
N LEU A 88 2.03 -10.68 -9.83
CA LEU A 88 2.20 -10.78 -11.29
C LEU A 88 1.50 -9.64 -12.04
N GLY A 89 0.35 -9.18 -11.57
CA GLY A 89 -0.33 -8.01 -12.13
C GLY A 89 0.49 -6.72 -12.00
N LEU A 90 1.08 -6.47 -10.82
CA LEU A 90 2.02 -5.36 -10.62
C LEU A 90 3.27 -5.51 -11.49
N GLN A 91 3.82 -6.72 -11.56
CA GLN A 91 5.01 -7.02 -12.38
C GLN A 91 4.73 -6.81 -13.87
N ALA A 92 3.58 -7.26 -14.37
CA ALA A 92 3.15 -7.02 -15.75
C ALA A 92 3.08 -5.52 -16.05
N ALA A 93 2.44 -4.75 -15.20
CA ALA A 93 2.35 -3.29 -15.35
C ALA A 93 3.74 -2.63 -15.28
N ALA A 94 4.61 -3.03 -14.34
CA ALA A 94 5.97 -2.51 -14.21
C ALA A 94 6.84 -2.80 -15.44
N TRP A 95 6.61 -3.91 -16.12
CA TRP A 95 7.33 -4.32 -17.35
C TRP A 95 6.63 -3.89 -18.64
N ARG A 96 5.47 -3.21 -18.55
CA ARG A 96 4.66 -2.80 -19.70
C ARG A 96 4.16 -3.99 -20.53
N LEU A 97 3.88 -5.10 -19.86
CA LEU A 97 3.25 -6.28 -20.45
C LEU A 97 1.74 -6.21 -20.21
N PRO A 98 0.90 -6.73 -21.12
CA PRO A 98 -0.55 -6.73 -20.93
C PRO A 98 -1.00 -7.69 -19.81
N PHE A 99 -0.29 -8.79 -19.61
CA PHE A 99 -0.52 -9.79 -18.56
C PHE A 99 0.71 -10.67 -18.36
N LEU A 100 0.72 -11.45 -17.27
CA LEU A 100 1.65 -12.54 -17.04
C LEU A 100 0.89 -13.86 -16.80
N PRO A 101 1.31 -14.99 -17.42
CA PRO A 101 0.66 -16.28 -17.23
C PRO A 101 1.14 -16.97 -15.94
N SER A 102 0.23 -17.69 -15.25
CA SER A 102 0.55 -18.43 -14.02
C SER A 102 -0.38 -19.63 -13.81
N ARG A 103 0.08 -20.63 -13.06
CA ARG A 103 -0.75 -21.72 -12.55
C ARG A 103 -1.57 -21.32 -11.34
N VAL A 104 -1.19 -20.24 -10.65
CA VAL A 104 -1.87 -19.72 -9.46
C VAL A 104 -3.30 -19.38 -9.81
N GLY A 105 -4.25 -19.76 -8.96
CA GLY A 105 -5.68 -19.52 -9.14
C GLY A 105 -6.44 -20.58 -9.94
N LEU A 106 -5.76 -21.47 -10.67
CA LEU A 106 -6.42 -22.60 -11.33
C LEU A 106 -7.11 -23.51 -10.30
N GLY A 107 -8.33 -23.93 -10.59
CA GLY A 107 -9.11 -24.82 -9.72
C GLY A 107 -9.69 -24.13 -8.47
N SER A 108 -9.52 -22.80 -8.34
CA SER A 108 -10.14 -22.03 -7.25
C SER A 108 -11.36 -21.25 -7.72
N ASP A 109 -12.15 -20.74 -6.77
CA ASP A 109 -13.29 -19.85 -7.06
C ASP A 109 -12.86 -18.46 -7.56
N LEU A 110 -11.59 -18.15 -7.53
CA LEU A 110 -11.08 -16.82 -7.85
C LEU A 110 -11.45 -16.36 -9.28
N LEU A 111 -11.33 -17.28 -10.26
CA LEU A 111 -11.72 -17.01 -11.66
C LEU A 111 -13.20 -16.67 -11.80
N ARG A 112 -14.06 -17.22 -10.93
CA ARG A 112 -15.48 -16.93 -10.91
C ARG A 112 -15.78 -15.60 -10.20
N LEU A 113 -15.01 -15.27 -9.16
CA LEU A 113 -15.21 -14.09 -8.32
C LEU A 113 -14.61 -12.82 -8.92
N ASN A 114 -13.53 -12.96 -9.71
CA ASN A 114 -12.86 -11.82 -10.34
C ASN A 114 -13.01 -11.89 -11.87
N PRO A 115 -13.92 -11.10 -12.47
CA PRO A 115 -14.20 -11.14 -13.91
C PRO A 115 -13.06 -10.59 -14.78
N ARG A 116 -12.03 -9.98 -14.19
CA ARG A 116 -10.84 -9.54 -14.92
C ARG A 116 -9.85 -10.67 -15.17
N LEU A 117 -9.94 -11.76 -14.42
CA LEU A 117 -9.10 -12.93 -14.60
C LEU A 117 -9.69 -13.83 -15.70
N SER A 118 -8.86 -14.31 -16.59
CA SER A 118 -9.21 -15.27 -17.64
C SER A 118 -8.10 -16.30 -17.78
N THR A 119 -8.35 -17.37 -18.53
CA THR A 119 -7.33 -18.37 -18.84
C THR A 119 -6.75 -18.17 -20.24
N VAL A 120 -5.52 -18.64 -20.42
CA VAL A 120 -4.80 -18.68 -21.69
C VAL A 120 -4.11 -20.02 -21.85
N ARG A 121 -4.02 -20.53 -23.06
CA ARG A 121 -3.24 -21.75 -23.33
C ARG A 121 -1.80 -21.41 -23.67
N SER A 122 -0.88 -22.18 -23.10
CA SER A 122 0.54 -22.15 -23.46
C SER A 122 0.69 -22.39 -24.97
N PRO A 123 1.49 -21.57 -25.68
CA PRO A 123 1.81 -21.80 -27.09
C PRO A 123 2.83 -22.93 -27.30
N PHE A 124 3.37 -23.49 -26.23
CA PHE A 124 4.34 -24.58 -26.30
C PHE A 124 3.66 -25.94 -26.39
N ALA A 125 4.48 -27.01 -26.58
CA ALA A 125 3.98 -28.37 -26.89
C ALA A 125 3.05 -28.96 -25.81
N ASP A 126 3.16 -28.51 -24.56
CA ASP A 126 2.31 -28.96 -23.45
C ASP A 126 0.85 -28.46 -23.56
N GLY A 127 0.61 -27.32 -24.27
CA GLY A 127 -0.72 -26.73 -24.41
C GLY A 127 -1.39 -26.42 -23.07
N GLU A 128 -0.59 -26.24 -22.00
CA GLU A 128 -1.06 -26.07 -20.63
C GLU A 128 -2.01 -24.88 -20.49
N GLU A 129 -3.07 -25.03 -19.71
CA GLU A 129 -3.96 -23.92 -19.34
C GLU A 129 -3.35 -23.15 -18.16
N LEU A 130 -3.33 -21.82 -18.28
CA LEU A 130 -2.75 -20.89 -17.31
C LEU A 130 -3.74 -19.75 -17.04
N VAL A 131 -3.69 -19.17 -15.85
CA VAL A 131 -4.38 -17.91 -15.57
C VAL A 131 -3.58 -16.76 -16.17
N ALA A 132 -4.22 -15.89 -16.93
CA ALA A 132 -3.66 -14.64 -17.40
C ALA A 132 -3.89 -13.55 -16.33
N ALA A 133 -2.87 -13.22 -15.53
CA ALA A 133 -2.91 -12.14 -14.58
C ALA A 133 -2.77 -10.78 -15.30
N PRO A 134 -3.85 -9.98 -15.46
CA PRO A 134 -3.77 -8.73 -16.21
C PRO A 134 -2.92 -7.69 -15.48
N ALA A 135 -2.31 -6.78 -16.24
CA ALA A 135 -1.53 -5.68 -15.69
C ALA A 135 -2.37 -4.82 -14.73
N LEU A 136 -1.85 -4.56 -13.54
CA LEU A 136 -2.39 -3.62 -12.55
C LEU A 136 -1.76 -2.23 -12.77
N GLU A 137 -2.24 -1.54 -13.80
CA GLU A 137 -1.79 -0.18 -14.09
C GLU A 137 -2.30 0.82 -13.05
N LEU A 138 -1.41 1.70 -12.59
CA LEU A 138 -1.68 2.69 -11.56
C LEU A 138 -1.57 4.11 -12.11
N ASP A 139 -2.50 4.98 -11.72
CA ASP A 139 -2.37 6.41 -11.98
C ASP A 139 -1.35 7.05 -11.04
N VAL A 140 -1.39 6.64 -9.75
CA VAL A 140 -0.51 7.14 -8.69
C VAL A 140 0.00 5.97 -7.86
N ALA A 141 1.27 6.00 -7.46
CA ALA A 141 1.83 5.15 -6.42
C ALA A 141 2.30 5.99 -5.23
N LEU A 142 1.99 5.51 -4.04
CA LEU A 142 2.42 6.07 -2.76
C LEU A 142 3.22 5.01 -2.01
N CYS A 143 4.49 5.29 -1.70
CA CYS A 143 5.36 4.38 -0.95
C CYS A 143 6.04 5.13 0.21
N HIS A 144 6.55 4.38 1.18
CA HIS A 144 7.35 4.89 2.27
C HIS A 144 8.62 4.06 2.41
N LEU A 145 9.78 4.71 2.57
CA LEU A 145 11.07 4.05 2.76
C LEU A 145 11.85 4.69 3.91
N ASN A 146 12.88 4.00 4.37
CA ASN A 146 13.65 4.41 5.54
C ASN A 146 14.57 5.60 5.24
N VAL A 147 15.34 5.55 4.16
CA VAL A 147 16.31 6.58 3.82
C VAL A 147 16.37 6.79 2.31
N GLY A 148 16.61 8.01 1.90
CA GLY A 148 16.81 8.34 0.49
C GLY A 148 17.47 9.68 0.31
N ASP A 149 17.67 10.10 -0.95
CA ASP A 149 18.13 11.42 -1.29
C ASP A 149 17.01 12.29 -1.89
N ALA A 150 17.25 13.58 -2.00
CA ALA A 150 16.30 14.51 -2.59
C ALA A 150 16.02 14.25 -4.07
N GLY A 151 16.85 13.48 -4.76
CA GLY A 151 16.68 13.08 -6.16
C GLY A 151 15.72 11.89 -6.33
N GLY A 152 15.38 11.19 -5.25
CA GLY A 152 14.46 10.04 -5.28
C GLY A 152 15.13 8.67 -5.29
N ASN A 153 16.45 8.58 -5.10
CA ASN A 153 17.08 7.31 -4.78
C ASN A 153 16.75 6.96 -3.33
N ALA A 154 16.34 5.71 -3.07
CA ALA A 154 15.92 5.32 -1.73
C ALA A 154 16.22 3.86 -1.40
N ALA A 155 16.40 3.60 -0.12
CA ALA A 155 16.68 2.30 0.45
C ALA A 155 15.68 1.93 1.53
N PHE A 156 15.36 0.64 1.60
CA PHE A 156 14.73 0.04 2.75
C PHE A 156 15.80 -0.48 3.72
N LEU A 157 15.59 -0.37 5.03
CA LEU A 157 16.52 -0.89 6.03
C LEU A 157 15.98 -2.11 6.77
N GLY A 158 14.67 -2.31 6.69
CA GLY A 158 13.99 -3.45 7.26
C GLY A 158 14.21 -4.77 6.50
N PRO A 159 13.46 -5.82 6.83
CA PRO A 159 13.65 -7.14 6.25
C PRO A 159 13.14 -7.25 4.81
N ASP A 160 12.23 -6.38 4.38
CA ASP A 160 11.53 -6.51 3.10
C ASP A 160 11.27 -5.16 2.43
N LEU A 161 11.27 -5.17 1.09
CA LEU A 161 10.90 -4.03 0.26
C LEU A 161 9.36 -3.95 0.06
N TYR A 162 8.63 -5.02 0.28
CA TYR A 162 7.17 -5.13 0.11
C TYR A 162 6.67 -4.78 -1.29
N PHE A 163 7.48 -5.05 -2.31
CA PHE A 163 7.18 -4.79 -3.73
C PHE A 163 6.99 -3.30 -4.09
N ASP A 164 7.51 -2.38 -3.28
CA ASP A 164 7.37 -0.94 -3.53
C ASP A 164 7.96 -0.52 -4.88
N ASP A 165 9.04 -1.18 -5.33
CA ASP A 165 9.61 -0.97 -6.66
C ASP A 165 8.63 -1.29 -7.79
N LEU A 166 7.79 -2.32 -7.62
CA LEU A 166 6.77 -2.67 -8.60
C LEU A 166 5.62 -1.65 -8.60
N TYR A 167 5.14 -1.21 -7.42
CA TYR A 167 4.14 -0.15 -7.34
C TYR A 167 4.60 1.12 -8.05
N LEU A 168 5.82 1.57 -7.74
CA LEU A 168 6.39 2.77 -8.36
C LEU A 168 6.55 2.62 -9.87
N ARG A 169 7.01 1.47 -10.37
CA ARG A 169 7.18 1.22 -11.80
C ARG A 169 5.86 1.01 -12.56
N ALA A 170 4.82 0.52 -11.87
CA ALA A 170 3.48 0.33 -12.45
C ALA A 170 2.71 1.64 -12.59
N ALA A 171 3.13 2.72 -11.92
CA ALA A 171 2.40 3.97 -11.84
C ALA A 171 2.87 5.04 -12.84
N ARG A 172 1.94 5.95 -13.18
CA ARG A 172 2.21 7.16 -14.00
C ARG A 172 2.81 8.29 -13.17
N ARG A 173 2.36 8.46 -11.91
CA ARG A 173 2.87 9.44 -10.94
C ARG A 173 3.30 8.70 -9.66
N ARG A 174 4.46 9.05 -9.10
CA ARG A 174 5.16 8.23 -8.12
C ARG A 174 5.71 9.08 -6.99
N PHE A 175 5.18 8.91 -5.78
CA PHE A 175 5.55 9.70 -4.62
C PHE A 175 6.05 8.82 -3.49
N VAL A 176 7.13 9.27 -2.87
CA VAL A 176 7.78 8.55 -1.76
C VAL A 176 7.93 9.48 -0.56
N SER A 177 7.47 9.01 0.59
CA SER A 177 7.86 9.59 1.87
C SER A 177 9.06 8.83 2.44
N LEU A 178 9.95 9.52 3.11
CA LEU A 178 11.18 8.98 3.70
C LEU A 178 11.24 9.33 5.18
N GLU A 179 11.75 8.40 6.00
CA GLU A 179 12.07 8.71 7.39
C GLU A 179 13.19 9.74 7.47
N ARG A 180 14.14 9.66 6.52
CA ARG A 180 15.32 10.51 6.51
C ARG A 180 15.82 10.77 5.09
N VAL A 181 16.14 12.02 4.79
CA VAL A 181 16.82 12.44 3.55
C VAL A 181 18.29 12.71 3.86
N VAL A 182 19.18 12.15 3.04
CA VAL A 182 20.63 12.34 3.12
C VAL A 182 21.20 12.86 1.80
N ALA A 183 22.44 13.36 1.81
CA ALA A 183 23.11 13.69 0.56
C ALA A 183 23.33 12.43 -0.29
N THR A 184 23.26 12.57 -1.63
CA THR A 184 23.40 11.42 -2.55
C THR A 184 24.69 10.63 -2.31
N GLY A 185 25.81 11.34 -1.99
CA GLY A 185 27.10 10.69 -1.71
C GLY A 185 27.14 9.89 -0.40
N GLU A 186 26.21 10.13 0.52
CA GLU A 186 26.12 9.45 1.82
C GLU A 186 25.11 8.29 1.81
N LEU A 187 24.32 8.18 0.73
CA LEU A 187 23.19 7.25 0.70
C LEU A 187 23.63 5.78 0.81
N LEU A 188 24.75 5.39 0.20
CA LEU A 188 25.24 4.02 0.30
C LEU A 188 25.65 3.66 1.73
N GLU A 189 26.34 4.58 2.42
CA GLU A 189 26.70 4.41 3.83
C GLU A 189 25.45 4.31 4.70
N ALA A 190 24.48 5.20 4.48
CA ALA A 190 23.21 5.22 5.20
C ALA A 190 22.35 3.95 4.95
N ALA A 191 22.41 3.37 3.76
CA ALA A 191 21.77 2.11 3.40
C ALA A 191 22.50 0.88 3.96
N GLY A 192 23.80 0.99 4.17
CA GLY A 192 24.69 -0.08 4.66
C GLY A 192 25.09 -1.09 3.60
N THR A 193 24.34 -1.24 2.51
CA THR A 193 24.65 -2.15 1.40
C THR A 193 23.89 -1.75 0.13
N GLU A 194 24.48 -2.00 -1.04
CA GLU A 194 23.87 -1.74 -2.35
C GLU A 194 22.55 -2.50 -2.58
N GLN A 195 22.42 -3.70 -2.01
CA GLN A 195 21.21 -4.52 -2.15
C GLN A 195 19.95 -3.87 -1.57
N ARG A 196 20.10 -2.90 -0.68
CA ARG A 196 18.99 -2.11 -0.12
C ARG A 196 18.59 -0.92 -0.98
N LEU A 197 19.44 -0.48 -1.91
CA LEU A 197 19.18 0.61 -2.86
C LEU A 197 18.32 0.11 -4.04
N ARG A 198 17.07 -0.25 -3.77
CA ARG A 198 16.18 -0.84 -4.78
C ARG A 198 15.35 0.20 -5.54
N ILE A 199 15.19 1.39 -4.99
CA ILE A 199 14.48 2.48 -5.63
C ILE A 199 15.51 3.49 -6.14
N ASN A 200 15.40 3.84 -7.42
CA ASN A 200 16.24 4.86 -8.03
C ASN A 200 15.39 6.04 -8.51
N ARG A 201 16.03 7.18 -8.72
CA ARG A 201 15.40 8.45 -9.11
C ARG A 201 14.48 8.36 -10.34
N THR A 202 14.68 7.39 -11.23
CA THR A 202 13.82 7.23 -12.41
C THR A 202 12.46 6.62 -12.08
N MET A 203 12.32 6.09 -10.85
CA MET A 203 11.07 5.50 -10.33
C MET A 203 10.28 6.48 -9.45
N VAL A 204 10.75 7.74 -9.26
CA VAL A 204 10.17 8.68 -8.30
C VAL A 204 9.99 10.05 -8.95
N ASP A 205 8.80 10.64 -8.79
CA ASP A 205 8.47 11.98 -9.28
C ASP A 205 8.48 13.02 -8.15
N GLY A 206 8.35 12.59 -6.90
CA GLY A 206 8.39 13.47 -5.73
C GLY A 206 8.75 12.77 -4.45
N VAL A 207 9.53 13.46 -3.62
CA VAL A 207 10.02 13.00 -2.32
C VAL A 207 9.55 13.95 -1.24
N VAL A 208 9.17 13.41 -0.09
CA VAL A 208 8.94 14.19 1.13
C VAL A 208 9.64 13.51 2.30
N GLU A 209 10.45 14.27 3.05
CA GLU A 209 11.02 13.80 4.32
C GLU A 209 9.97 13.94 5.42
N ARG A 210 9.71 12.83 6.11
CA ARG A 210 8.80 12.82 7.24
C ARG A 210 9.11 11.64 8.15
N ALA A 211 9.82 11.88 9.24
CA ALA A 211 10.07 10.89 10.27
C ALA A 211 8.73 10.45 10.91
N GLY A 212 8.57 9.16 11.16
CA GLY A 212 7.34 8.58 11.69
C GLY A 212 6.17 8.52 10.70
N ALA A 213 6.45 8.64 9.39
CA ALA A 213 5.40 8.71 8.37
C ALA A 213 4.62 7.40 8.20
N ALA A 214 5.20 6.25 8.54
CA ALA A 214 4.50 4.98 8.50
C ALA A 214 3.63 4.71 9.73
N HIS A 215 3.73 5.52 10.80
CA HIS A 215 2.95 5.30 12.01
C HIS A 215 1.44 5.29 11.69
N PHE A 216 0.72 4.32 12.21
CA PHE A 216 0.94 3.35 13.30
C PHE A 216 1.44 1.97 12.83
N THR A 217 1.77 1.82 11.54
CA THR A 217 2.41 0.61 11.03
C THR A 217 3.90 0.62 11.40
N SER A 218 4.57 -0.53 11.32
CA SER A 218 6.01 -0.60 11.59
C SER A 218 6.84 0.01 10.48
N CYS A 219 7.99 0.59 10.84
CA CYS A 219 9.05 0.96 9.90
C CYS A 219 10.40 0.59 10.52
N VAL A 220 10.71 -0.70 10.53
CA VAL A 220 11.96 -1.19 11.14
C VAL A 220 13.17 -0.84 10.25
N PRO A 221 14.31 -0.52 10.87
CA PRO A 221 14.62 -0.59 12.30
C PRO A 221 14.19 0.64 13.13
N GLU A 222 13.65 1.70 12.52
CA GLU A 222 13.35 2.95 13.20
C GLU A 222 12.31 2.80 14.31
N TYR A 223 11.24 2.06 14.05
CA TYR A 223 10.20 1.77 15.05
C TYR A 223 9.37 0.54 14.70
N GLY A 224 8.82 -0.09 15.73
CA GLY A 224 7.84 -1.17 15.63
C GLY A 224 6.44 -0.64 15.29
N ARG A 225 5.49 -1.57 15.18
CA ARG A 225 4.07 -1.22 15.08
C ARG A 225 3.55 -0.73 16.43
N ASP A 226 2.81 0.39 16.42
CA ASP A 226 2.12 0.87 17.61
C ASP A 226 0.81 0.09 17.81
N GLU A 227 0.91 -1.00 18.59
CA GLU A 227 -0.22 -1.90 18.86
C GLU A 227 -1.35 -1.21 19.62
N LEU A 228 -1.02 -0.29 20.52
CA LEU A 228 -2.05 0.44 21.31
C LEU A 228 -2.81 1.41 20.42
N PHE A 229 -2.09 2.13 19.58
CA PHE A 229 -2.73 3.02 18.61
C PHE A 229 -3.55 2.23 17.58
N GLN A 230 -3.05 1.07 17.12
CA GLN A 230 -3.78 0.19 16.21
C GLN A 230 -5.08 -0.32 16.84
N GLN A 231 -5.06 -0.70 18.14
CA GLN A 231 -6.27 -1.08 18.85
C GLN A 231 -7.25 0.10 18.99
N ARG A 232 -6.74 1.30 19.27
CA ARG A 232 -7.55 2.53 19.31
C ARG A 232 -8.20 2.82 17.95
N TYR A 233 -7.44 2.71 16.87
CA TYR A 233 -7.95 2.84 15.51
C TYR A 233 -9.03 1.79 15.21
N ALA A 234 -8.79 0.54 15.55
CA ALA A 234 -9.76 -0.53 15.35
C ALA A 234 -11.04 -0.33 16.16
N ALA A 235 -10.91 0.17 17.41
CA ALA A 235 -12.06 0.49 18.25
C ALA A 235 -12.93 1.61 17.65
N ALA A 236 -12.34 2.55 16.92
CA ALA A 236 -13.07 3.63 16.27
C ALA A 236 -14.06 3.16 15.18
N ALA A 237 -13.96 1.90 14.73
CA ALA A 237 -14.93 1.33 13.79
C ALA A 237 -16.24 0.83 14.43
N ARG A 238 -16.39 0.91 15.76
CA ARG A 238 -17.54 0.35 16.47
C ARG A 238 -18.81 1.17 16.26
N THR A 239 -18.70 2.49 16.34
CA THR A 239 -19.82 3.41 16.15
C THR A 239 -19.43 4.59 15.26
N PRO A 240 -20.40 5.28 14.63
CA PRO A 240 -20.15 6.52 13.89
C PRO A 240 -19.54 7.63 14.78
N GLU A 241 -19.91 7.69 16.06
CA GLU A 241 -19.43 8.67 17.04
C GLU A 241 -17.97 8.41 17.39
N ASP A 242 -17.59 7.14 17.59
CA ASP A 242 -16.18 6.74 17.82
C ASP A 242 -15.31 7.12 16.62
N TRP A 243 -15.81 6.85 15.40
CA TRP A 243 -15.11 7.24 14.19
C TRP A 243 -14.98 8.76 14.05
N ALA A 244 -16.05 9.52 14.29
CA ALA A 244 -16.02 10.98 14.22
C ALA A 244 -14.98 11.56 15.18
N SER A 245 -14.91 11.02 16.41
CA SER A 245 -13.95 11.42 17.43
C SER A 245 -12.51 11.10 17.03
N PHE A 246 -12.27 9.88 16.52
CA PHE A 246 -10.94 9.47 16.03
C PHE A 246 -10.51 10.31 14.84
N ARG A 247 -11.41 10.52 13.88
CA ARG A 247 -11.18 11.29 12.65
C ARG A 247 -10.78 12.73 12.99
N ALA A 248 -11.53 13.41 13.85
CA ALA A 248 -11.23 14.77 14.29
C ALA A 248 -9.88 14.88 15.01
N ALA A 249 -9.50 13.83 15.76
CA ALA A 249 -8.25 13.82 16.52
C ALA A 249 -7.01 13.48 15.67
N PHE A 250 -7.13 12.60 14.65
CA PHE A 250 -5.98 11.95 14.00
C PHE A 250 -6.02 11.94 12.46
N VAL A 251 -7.10 12.35 11.82
CA VAL A 251 -7.20 12.36 10.36
C VAL A 251 -7.36 13.78 9.82
N ASP A 252 -8.30 14.56 10.37
CA ASP A 252 -8.64 15.91 9.92
C ASP A 252 -7.69 16.98 10.48
N VAL A 253 -6.52 16.59 10.94
CA VAL A 253 -5.46 17.45 11.48
C VAL A 253 -4.25 17.49 10.56
N SER A 254 -3.40 18.51 10.69
CA SER A 254 -2.11 18.53 10.00
C SER A 254 -1.23 17.36 10.42
N GLU A 255 -0.25 17.02 9.59
CA GLU A 255 0.67 15.93 9.94
C GLU A 255 1.52 16.27 11.17
N ASP A 256 1.85 17.55 11.40
CA ASP A 256 2.56 17.99 12.60
C ASP A 256 1.72 17.82 13.87
N GLU A 257 0.43 18.18 13.81
CA GLU A 257 -0.49 17.93 14.89
C GLU A 257 -0.71 16.44 15.16
N TYR A 258 -0.79 15.63 14.10
CA TYR A 258 -0.86 14.18 14.24
C TYR A 258 0.36 13.64 14.98
N GLN A 259 1.57 14.02 14.56
CA GLN A 259 2.82 13.58 15.19
C GLN A 259 2.90 14.00 16.67
N ALA A 260 2.42 15.21 16.99
CA ALA A 260 2.37 15.68 18.39
C ALA A 260 1.33 14.92 19.24
N ARG A 261 0.20 14.51 18.64
CA ARG A 261 -0.92 13.86 19.37
C ARG A 261 -0.76 12.35 19.54
N ARG A 262 -0.06 11.68 18.63
CA ARG A 262 0.11 10.22 18.67
C ARG A 262 0.92 9.72 19.87
N GLY A 263 1.73 10.60 20.49
CA GLY A 263 2.72 10.24 21.50
C GLY A 263 4.05 9.79 20.87
N SER A 264 5.07 9.56 21.69
CA SER A 264 6.32 8.95 21.22
C SER A 264 6.05 7.49 20.91
N PRO A 265 6.54 6.96 19.76
CA PRO A 265 6.48 5.51 19.51
C PRO A 265 7.28 4.79 20.60
N SER A 266 6.70 3.75 21.17
CA SER A 266 7.34 2.87 22.15
C SER A 266 8.34 1.93 21.47
#